data_85d78e7f20b3bd68b90663540c2d85fb
#
_entry.id   85d78e7f20b3bd68b90663540c2d85fb
#
_cell.length_a   1.000
_cell.length_b   1.000
_cell.length_c   1.000
_cell.angle_alpha   90.00
_cell.angle_beta   90.00
_cell.angle_gamma   90.00
#
_symmetry.space_group_name_H-M   'P 1'
#
loop_
_entity.id
_entity.type
_entity.pdbx_description
1 polymer ?
#
loop_
_entity_poly.entity_id
_entity_poly.type
_entity_poly.pdbx_seq_one_letter_code
_entity_poly.pdbx_strand_id
1 'polypeptide(L)'
;MRANASKRLAREGTKAAIGTMCNCASPLIAEWLGHSGYDFVVVDMQHGENNLDSVQASLQALSSTNATPVVRVPGNVSMYIQRVLDLGAYGVIVPQVDTAEAAAEVVANVRYAPNGHRSWGPVRGAIYGGSDYFTNAASELLTLVMLESAEALANARDILAVDGVDGCFVGPADLGISLGHSPDTLPNVHPEVDAAIAAIAQAAKANGKIAGIHCFSIDDARKRIAQGYRFMTVMAETRMIRAGATEVLGALR
;
A
#
# COMPACT_ATOMS: atom_id res chain seq x y z
N MET A 1 15.60 -5.35 14.12
CA MET A 1 14.69 -5.53 12.98
C MET A 1 15.25 -4.82 11.76
N ARG A 2 15.13 -5.39 10.56
CA ARG A 2 15.54 -4.70 9.32
C ARG A 2 14.77 -3.38 9.20
N ALA A 3 15.47 -2.30 8.80
CA ALA A 3 14.84 -1.00 8.60
C ALA A 3 13.85 -1.02 7.42
N ASN A 4 12.71 -0.38 7.58
CA ASN A 4 11.74 -0.19 6.49
C ASN A 4 12.16 1.00 5.63
N ALA A 5 12.91 0.70 4.56
CA ALA A 5 13.49 1.74 3.70
C ALA A 5 12.42 2.58 3.01
N SER A 6 11.35 1.97 2.50
CA SER A 6 10.28 2.70 1.81
C SER A 6 9.48 3.60 2.75
N LYS A 7 9.22 3.17 3.99
CA LYS A 7 8.59 4.00 5.03
C LYS A 7 9.44 5.22 5.35
N ARG A 8 10.75 5.05 5.51
CA ARG A 8 11.68 6.16 5.80
C ARG A 8 11.73 7.12 4.63
N LEU A 9 11.93 6.63 3.41
CA LEU A 9 11.97 7.45 2.20
C LEU A 9 10.71 8.31 2.03
N ALA A 10 9.53 7.69 2.22
CA ALA A 10 8.26 8.40 2.12
C ALA A 10 8.07 9.46 3.22
N ARG A 11 8.56 9.19 4.45
CA ARG A 11 8.48 10.15 5.57
C ARG A 11 9.45 11.32 5.43
N GLU A 12 10.65 11.09 4.95
CA GLU A 12 11.64 12.15 4.71
C GLU A 12 11.15 13.17 3.66
N GLY A 13 10.28 12.74 2.74
CA GLY A 13 9.58 13.60 1.79
C GLY A 13 10.45 14.22 0.69
N THR A 14 11.75 13.93 0.66
CA THR A 14 12.68 14.45 -0.36
C THR A 14 12.48 13.78 -1.70
N LYS A 15 12.13 12.48 -1.69
CA LYS A 15 11.78 11.67 -2.87
C LYS A 15 10.53 10.85 -2.57
N ALA A 16 9.81 10.46 -3.61
CA ALA A 16 8.74 9.51 -3.48
C ALA A 16 9.28 8.08 -3.48
N ALA A 17 8.77 7.23 -2.59
CA ALA A 17 8.94 5.78 -2.68
C ALA A 17 8.05 5.27 -3.82
N ILE A 18 8.65 4.60 -4.80
CA ILE A 18 7.97 4.09 -5.99
C ILE A 18 7.90 2.56 -5.91
N GLY A 19 6.70 2.05 -5.99
CA GLY A 19 6.43 0.61 -6.00
C GLY A 19 5.48 0.21 -7.11
N THR A 20 5.07 -1.04 -7.08
CA THR A 20 4.09 -1.61 -8.00
C THR A 20 3.18 -2.59 -7.29
N MET A 21 2.03 -2.90 -7.91
CA MET A 21 1.14 -3.96 -7.44
C MET A 21 1.59 -5.29 -8.04
N CYS A 22 1.52 -6.37 -7.25
CA CYS A 22 1.71 -7.75 -7.67
C CYS A 22 0.39 -8.49 -7.50
N ASN A 23 -0.39 -8.57 -8.56
CA ASN A 23 -1.74 -9.15 -8.58
C ASN A 23 -1.71 -10.65 -8.86
N CYS A 24 -0.73 -11.12 -9.65
CA CYS A 24 -0.58 -12.55 -9.93
C CYS A 24 -0.09 -13.31 -8.69
N ALA A 25 -0.71 -14.46 -8.41
CA ALA A 25 -0.29 -15.38 -7.35
C ALA A 25 1.00 -16.15 -7.75
N SER A 26 2.05 -15.41 -8.12
CA SER A 26 3.31 -15.95 -8.61
C SER A 26 4.51 -15.39 -7.85
N PRO A 27 5.20 -16.21 -7.05
CA PRO A 27 6.42 -15.79 -6.37
C PRO A 27 7.55 -15.41 -7.34
N LEU A 28 7.59 -16.01 -8.54
CA LEU A 28 8.56 -15.65 -9.57
C LEU A 28 8.35 -14.20 -10.06
N ILE A 29 7.09 -13.80 -10.28
CA ILE A 29 6.78 -12.42 -10.66
C ILE A 29 7.14 -11.47 -9.53
N ALA A 30 6.80 -11.80 -8.28
CA ALA A 30 7.17 -11.00 -7.12
C ALA A 30 8.69 -10.80 -7.01
N GLU A 31 9.48 -11.85 -7.25
CA GLU A 31 10.94 -11.81 -7.26
C GLU A 31 11.48 -10.86 -8.35
N TRP A 32 10.99 -10.99 -9.58
CA TRP A 32 11.39 -10.10 -10.67
C TRP A 32 11.04 -8.65 -10.41
N LEU A 33 9.84 -8.38 -9.91
CA LEU A 33 9.45 -7.03 -9.52
C LEU A 33 10.39 -6.48 -8.43
N GLY A 34 10.71 -7.28 -7.42
CA GLY A 34 11.61 -6.90 -6.34
C GLY A 34 13.04 -6.59 -6.82
N HIS A 35 13.53 -7.30 -7.86
CA HIS A 35 14.84 -7.04 -8.48
C HIS A 35 14.83 -5.94 -9.55
N SER A 36 13.65 -5.43 -9.95
CA SER A 36 13.52 -4.38 -10.96
C SER A 36 13.83 -2.96 -10.45
N GLY A 37 14.19 -2.81 -9.16
CA GLY A 37 14.59 -1.54 -8.58
C GLY A 37 13.45 -0.74 -7.95
N TYR A 38 12.29 -1.32 -7.73
CA TYR A 38 11.20 -0.72 -6.95
C TYR A 38 11.59 -0.61 -5.48
N ASP A 39 11.19 0.49 -4.82
CA ASP A 39 11.41 0.67 -3.38
C ASP A 39 10.54 -0.29 -2.55
N PHE A 40 9.38 -0.67 -3.09
CA PHE A 40 8.47 -1.63 -2.48
C PHE A 40 7.62 -2.38 -3.52
N VAL A 41 7.14 -3.55 -3.13
CA VAL A 41 6.17 -4.33 -3.92
C VAL A 41 4.97 -4.62 -3.04
N VAL A 42 3.76 -4.36 -3.54
CA VAL A 42 2.50 -4.66 -2.87
C VAL A 42 1.95 -5.97 -3.40
N VAL A 43 1.96 -7.02 -2.57
CA VAL A 43 1.24 -8.27 -2.88
C VAL A 43 -0.24 -8.03 -2.59
N ASP A 44 -1.06 -8.10 -3.62
CA ASP A 44 -2.46 -7.68 -3.55
C ASP A 44 -3.40 -8.86 -3.32
N MET A 45 -4.08 -8.86 -2.16
CA MET A 45 -5.11 -9.85 -1.82
C MET A 45 -6.53 -9.34 -2.03
N GLN A 46 -6.72 -8.04 -2.32
CA GLN A 46 -8.05 -7.46 -2.51
C GLN A 46 -8.57 -7.69 -3.92
N HIS A 47 -7.77 -7.35 -4.94
CA HIS A 47 -8.13 -7.44 -6.35
C HIS A 47 -7.18 -8.33 -7.16
N GLY A 48 -6.12 -8.85 -6.52
CA GLY A 48 -5.23 -9.85 -7.11
C GLY A 48 -5.71 -11.28 -6.85
N GLU A 49 -5.06 -12.23 -7.51
CA GLU A 49 -5.32 -13.67 -7.36
C GLU A 49 -4.68 -14.27 -6.09
N ASN A 50 -4.13 -13.42 -5.20
CA ASN A 50 -3.36 -13.87 -4.05
C ASN A 50 -4.23 -14.36 -2.89
N ASN A 51 -3.81 -15.48 -2.31
CA ASN A 51 -4.28 -16.02 -1.03
C ASN A 51 -3.11 -16.06 -0.03
N LEU A 52 -3.32 -16.56 1.19
CA LEU A 52 -2.27 -16.58 2.21
C LEU A 52 -1.05 -17.45 1.82
N ASP A 53 -1.25 -18.52 1.05
CA ASP A 53 -0.15 -19.39 0.62
C ASP A 53 0.71 -18.69 -0.45
N SER A 54 0.09 -18.08 -1.45
CA SER A 54 0.81 -17.30 -2.46
C SER A 54 1.46 -16.04 -1.88
N VAL A 55 0.82 -15.37 -0.91
CA VAL A 55 1.43 -14.26 -0.16
C VAL A 55 2.70 -14.73 0.55
N GLN A 56 2.65 -15.86 1.28
CA GLN A 56 3.83 -16.40 1.93
C GLN A 56 4.96 -16.66 0.94
N ALA A 57 4.68 -17.32 -0.19
CA ALA A 57 5.65 -17.61 -1.22
C ALA A 57 6.23 -16.33 -1.86
N SER A 58 5.38 -15.32 -2.13
CA SER A 58 5.80 -14.04 -2.67
C SER A 58 6.67 -13.25 -1.68
N LEU A 59 6.32 -13.25 -0.38
CA LEU A 59 7.16 -12.65 0.67
C LEU A 59 8.51 -13.36 0.83
N GLN A 60 8.56 -14.69 0.59
CA GLN A 60 9.82 -15.44 0.54
C GLN A 60 10.69 -14.99 -0.64
N ALA A 61 10.12 -14.88 -1.82
CA ALA A 61 10.81 -14.40 -3.01
C ALA A 61 11.33 -12.97 -2.83
N LEU A 62 10.50 -12.05 -2.34
CA LEU A 62 10.88 -10.67 -2.06
C LEU A 62 11.97 -10.53 -1.00
N SER A 63 12.16 -11.50 -0.11
CA SER A 63 13.19 -11.45 0.92
C SER A 63 14.62 -11.49 0.38
N SER A 64 14.82 -11.93 -0.86
CA SER A 64 16.10 -11.91 -1.58
C SER A 64 16.40 -10.55 -2.21
N THR A 65 15.48 -9.60 -2.15
CA THR A 65 15.55 -8.30 -2.81
C THR A 65 15.69 -7.14 -1.81
N ASN A 66 15.92 -5.93 -2.32
CA ASN A 66 15.92 -4.72 -1.50
C ASN A 66 14.52 -4.08 -1.39
N ALA A 67 13.56 -4.50 -2.19
CA ALA A 67 12.20 -3.98 -2.14
C ALA A 67 11.53 -4.29 -0.80
N THR A 68 10.83 -3.32 -0.24
CA THR A 68 10.03 -3.52 0.97
C THR A 68 8.78 -4.33 0.62
N PRO A 69 8.55 -5.50 1.25
CA PRO A 69 7.35 -6.30 1.00
C PRO A 69 6.16 -5.71 1.76
N VAL A 70 5.14 -5.28 1.04
CA VAL A 70 3.89 -4.74 1.57
C VAL A 70 2.74 -5.63 1.11
N VAL A 71 1.69 -5.77 1.90
CA VAL A 71 0.49 -6.54 1.52
C VAL A 71 -0.73 -5.65 1.59
N ARG A 72 -1.53 -5.61 0.51
CA ARG A 72 -2.88 -5.09 0.59
C ARG A 72 -3.81 -6.24 0.98
N VAL A 73 -4.39 -6.15 2.16
CA VAL A 73 -5.32 -7.16 2.67
C VAL A 73 -6.71 -7.01 2.05
N PRO A 74 -7.56 -8.07 2.05
CA PRO A 74 -8.86 -8.01 1.40
C PRO A 74 -9.90 -7.12 2.11
N GLY A 75 -9.61 -6.70 3.35
CA GLY A 75 -10.49 -5.87 4.15
C GLY A 75 -9.93 -5.63 5.54
N ASN A 76 -10.61 -4.79 6.34
CA ASN A 76 -10.27 -4.55 7.74
C ASN A 76 -10.68 -5.75 8.61
N VAL A 77 -9.97 -6.85 8.46
CA VAL A 77 -10.22 -8.11 9.16
C VAL A 77 -8.95 -8.52 9.91
N SER A 78 -9.06 -8.61 11.24
CA SER A 78 -7.97 -8.91 12.17
C SER A 78 -7.12 -10.09 11.71
N MET A 79 -7.75 -11.20 11.32
CA MET A 79 -7.06 -12.41 10.89
C MET A 79 -6.09 -12.16 9.72
N TYR A 80 -6.53 -11.41 8.71
CA TYR A 80 -5.66 -11.13 7.55
C TYR A 80 -4.54 -10.18 7.91
N ILE A 81 -4.84 -9.09 8.64
CA ILE A 81 -3.83 -8.10 9.04
C ILE A 81 -2.72 -8.76 9.87
N GLN A 82 -3.08 -9.48 10.92
CA GLN A 82 -2.10 -10.13 11.79
C GLN A 82 -1.34 -11.23 11.06
N ARG A 83 -2.03 -12.03 10.24
CA ARG A 83 -1.41 -13.17 9.55
C ARG A 83 -0.37 -12.73 8.52
N VAL A 84 -0.65 -11.73 7.70
CA VAL A 84 0.35 -11.27 6.69
C VAL A 84 1.59 -10.67 7.34
N LEU A 85 1.46 -10.02 8.50
CA LEU A 85 2.58 -9.53 9.29
C LEU A 85 3.42 -10.68 9.87
N ASP A 86 2.77 -11.75 10.32
CA ASP A 86 3.46 -12.96 10.81
C ASP A 86 4.19 -13.69 9.69
N LEU A 87 3.67 -13.62 8.47
CA LEU A 87 4.30 -14.13 7.25
C LEU A 87 5.48 -13.27 6.78
N GLY A 88 5.71 -12.09 7.38
CA GLY A 88 6.88 -11.26 7.12
C GLY A 88 6.63 -10.03 6.25
N ALA A 89 5.38 -9.60 6.07
CA ALA A 89 5.11 -8.30 5.49
C ALA A 89 5.69 -7.18 6.38
N TYR A 90 6.28 -6.17 5.76
CA TYR A 90 6.79 -4.97 6.41
C TYR A 90 5.81 -3.80 6.38
N GLY A 91 4.64 -4.02 5.85
CA GLY A 91 3.52 -3.08 5.88
C GLY A 91 2.24 -3.70 5.40
N VAL A 92 1.15 -3.07 5.81
CA VAL A 92 -0.19 -3.39 5.35
C VAL A 92 -0.86 -2.16 4.76
N ILE A 93 -1.64 -2.39 3.70
CA ILE A 93 -2.59 -1.44 3.13
C ILE A 93 -3.96 -2.04 3.40
N VAL A 94 -4.79 -1.33 4.17
CA VAL A 94 -6.11 -1.81 4.57
C VAL A 94 -7.19 -1.02 3.85
N PRO A 95 -8.01 -1.65 2.98
CA PRO A 95 -9.03 -0.97 2.19
C PRO A 95 -10.25 -0.55 3.03
N GLN A 96 -11.04 0.38 2.49
CA GLN A 96 -12.38 0.77 2.99
C GLN A 96 -12.36 1.22 4.46
N VAL A 97 -11.46 2.13 4.81
CA VAL A 97 -11.38 2.72 6.15
C VAL A 97 -12.02 4.09 6.11
N ASP A 98 -13.26 4.18 6.55
CA ASP A 98 -14.10 5.38 6.40
C ASP A 98 -14.20 6.22 7.67
N THR A 99 -13.76 5.69 8.83
CA THR A 99 -13.85 6.41 10.13
C THR A 99 -12.55 6.29 10.93
N ALA A 100 -12.39 7.19 11.92
CA ALA A 100 -11.27 7.15 12.86
C ALA A 100 -11.29 5.87 13.72
N GLU A 101 -12.46 5.37 14.08
CA GLU A 101 -12.63 4.12 14.85
C GLU A 101 -12.15 2.92 14.02
N ALA A 102 -12.51 2.86 12.74
CA ALA A 102 -12.03 1.81 11.84
C ALA A 102 -10.49 1.88 11.67
N ALA A 103 -9.93 3.07 11.60
CA ALA A 103 -8.48 3.27 11.55
C ALA A 103 -7.78 2.85 12.85
N ALA A 104 -8.39 3.15 14.01
CA ALA A 104 -7.88 2.71 15.30
C ALA A 104 -7.87 1.18 15.43
N GLU A 105 -8.91 0.50 14.91
CA GLU A 105 -8.96 -0.97 14.88
C GLU A 105 -7.86 -1.56 13.98
N VAL A 106 -7.58 -0.94 12.82
CA VAL A 106 -6.42 -1.33 11.99
C VAL A 106 -5.13 -1.26 12.80
N VAL A 107 -4.89 -0.16 13.50
CA VAL A 107 -3.68 0.03 14.31
C VAL A 107 -3.61 -1.02 15.43
N ALA A 108 -4.74 -1.28 16.11
CA ALA A 108 -4.80 -2.26 17.18
C ALA A 108 -4.46 -3.69 16.69
N ASN A 109 -4.80 -4.02 15.44
CA ASN A 109 -4.45 -5.29 14.80
C ASN A 109 -2.97 -5.38 14.38
N VAL A 110 -2.29 -4.25 14.16
CA VAL A 110 -0.86 -4.21 13.79
C VAL A 110 0.04 -4.22 15.02
N ARG A 111 -0.39 -3.62 16.12
CA ARG A 111 0.41 -3.40 17.32
C ARG A 111 0.16 -4.45 18.41
N TYR A 112 1.22 -4.78 19.12
CA TYR A 112 1.13 -5.61 20.35
C TYR A 112 0.63 -4.81 21.55
N ALA A 113 0.14 -5.50 22.57
CA ALA A 113 -0.20 -4.86 23.85
C ALA A 113 1.00 -4.08 24.43
N PRO A 114 0.80 -2.91 25.12
CA PRO A 114 -0.50 -2.33 25.48
C PRO A 114 -1.14 -1.47 24.37
N ASN A 115 -0.46 -1.22 23.24
CA ASN A 115 -0.87 -0.30 22.21
C ASN A 115 -1.77 -0.94 21.13
N GLY A 116 -2.12 -2.20 21.29
CA GLY A 116 -2.99 -2.96 20.40
C GLY A 116 -3.26 -4.36 20.97
N HIS A 117 -3.82 -5.22 20.13
CA HIS A 117 -4.19 -6.58 20.49
C HIS A 117 -3.67 -7.65 19.52
N ARG A 118 -2.64 -7.31 18.70
CA ARG A 118 -2.00 -8.31 17.85
C ARG A 118 -1.50 -9.48 18.67
N SER A 119 -1.84 -10.69 18.27
CA SER A 119 -1.33 -11.91 18.87
C SER A 119 0.15 -12.12 18.55
N TRP A 120 0.91 -12.65 19.51
CA TRP A 120 2.33 -12.96 19.31
C TRP A 120 2.52 -14.29 18.61
N GLY A 121 3.04 -14.27 17.39
CA GLY A 121 3.35 -15.46 16.61
C GLY A 121 4.07 -15.16 15.29
N PRO A 122 5.01 -14.17 15.25
CA PRO A 122 5.66 -13.78 14.01
C PRO A 122 6.77 -14.75 13.61
N VAL A 123 6.46 -16.05 13.51
CA VAL A 123 7.48 -17.11 13.26
C VAL A 123 8.34 -16.76 12.04
N ARG A 124 7.71 -16.38 10.93
CA ARG A 124 8.42 -16.00 9.72
C ARG A 124 8.87 -14.53 9.76
N GLY A 125 8.04 -13.64 10.27
CA GLY A 125 8.39 -12.22 10.43
C GLY A 125 9.64 -12.01 11.27
N ALA A 126 9.85 -12.79 12.31
CA ALA A 126 11.04 -12.74 13.16
C ALA A 126 12.32 -13.23 12.46
N ILE A 127 12.24 -14.10 11.44
CA ILE A 127 13.41 -14.51 10.64
C ILE A 127 14.05 -13.30 9.96
N TYR A 128 13.24 -12.39 9.41
CA TYR A 128 13.75 -11.16 8.77
C TYR A 128 13.97 -10.03 9.76
N GLY A 129 13.06 -9.93 10.74
CA GLY A 129 13.09 -8.87 11.74
C GLY A 129 14.22 -9.03 12.75
N GLY A 130 14.70 -10.26 12.98
CA GLY A 130 15.74 -10.54 13.98
C GLY A 130 15.18 -10.62 15.41
N SER A 131 16.07 -10.82 16.38
CA SER A 131 15.74 -11.04 17.79
C SER A 131 15.05 -9.86 18.47
N ASP A 132 15.13 -8.68 17.89
CA ASP A 132 14.54 -7.43 18.38
C ASP A 132 13.21 -7.09 17.66
N TYR A 133 12.58 -8.07 16.97
CA TYR A 133 11.35 -7.87 16.22
C TYR A 133 10.24 -7.26 17.09
N PHE A 134 10.01 -7.80 18.29
CA PHE A 134 8.95 -7.31 19.19
C PHE A 134 9.13 -5.82 19.51
N THR A 135 10.35 -5.42 19.86
CA THR A 135 10.66 -4.04 20.28
C THR A 135 10.51 -3.05 19.13
N ASN A 136 10.86 -3.46 17.91
CA ASN A 136 10.93 -2.55 16.77
C ASN A 136 9.74 -2.68 15.80
N ALA A 137 8.87 -3.67 15.96
CA ALA A 137 7.74 -3.87 15.05
C ALA A 137 6.85 -2.63 14.92
N ALA A 138 6.55 -1.95 16.04
CA ALA A 138 5.69 -0.76 16.02
C ALA A 138 6.29 0.41 15.22
N SER A 139 7.62 0.55 15.17
CA SER A 139 8.29 1.62 14.44
C SER A 139 8.54 1.27 12.97
N GLU A 140 8.84 0.01 12.68
CA GLU A 140 9.27 -0.41 11.34
C GLU A 140 8.10 -0.90 10.47
N LEU A 141 7.05 -1.46 11.04
CA LEU A 141 5.87 -1.83 10.24
C LEU A 141 5.15 -0.58 9.72
N LEU A 142 4.77 -0.62 8.45
CA LEU A 142 4.02 0.45 7.80
C LEU A 142 2.53 0.15 7.86
N THR A 143 1.75 1.07 8.41
CA THR A 143 0.29 0.98 8.51
C THR A 143 -0.35 2.05 7.64
N LEU A 144 -0.89 1.66 6.49
CA LEU A 144 -1.62 2.54 5.59
C LEU A 144 -3.08 2.14 5.54
N VAL A 145 -3.96 3.14 5.65
CA VAL A 145 -5.42 2.99 5.51
C VAL A 145 -5.87 3.57 4.17
N MET A 146 -6.75 2.86 3.44
CA MET A 146 -7.23 3.40 2.17
C MET A 146 -8.36 4.41 2.40
N LEU A 147 -8.18 5.58 1.78
CA LEU A 147 -9.18 6.64 1.70
C LEU A 147 -9.72 6.64 0.27
N GLU A 148 -10.85 5.98 0.07
CA GLU A 148 -11.37 5.66 -1.27
C GLU A 148 -12.89 5.80 -1.37
N SER A 149 -13.50 6.52 -0.43
CA SER A 149 -14.93 6.84 -0.44
C SER A 149 -15.19 8.32 -0.14
N ALA A 150 -16.39 8.80 -0.44
CA ALA A 150 -16.84 10.14 -0.07
C ALA A 150 -16.84 10.32 1.47
N GLU A 151 -17.19 9.28 2.21
CA GLU A 151 -17.16 9.28 3.68
C GLU A 151 -15.72 9.36 4.20
N ALA A 152 -14.80 8.55 3.68
CA ALA A 152 -13.39 8.60 4.03
C ALA A 152 -12.78 9.99 3.71
N LEU A 153 -13.17 10.59 2.58
CA LEU A 153 -12.74 11.95 2.22
C LEU A 153 -13.20 12.98 3.26
N ALA A 154 -14.47 12.91 3.69
CA ALA A 154 -15.02 13.81 4.70
C ALA A 154 -14.31 13.65 6.05
N ASN A 155 -13.96 12.43 6.43
CA ASN A 155 -13.33 12.06 7.70
C ASN A 155 -11.78 12.01 7.62
N ALA A 156 -11.17 12.40 6.50
CA ALA A 156 -9.74 12.18 6.24
C ALA A 156 -8.82 12.75 7.32
N ARG A 157 -9.17 13.91 7.91
CA ARG A 157 -8.39 14.52 8.99
C ARG A 157 -8.40 13.69 10.26
N ASP A 158 -9.57 13.21 10.66
CA ASP A 158 -9.76 12.44 11.90
C ASP A 158 -9.14 11.04 11.76
N ILE A 159 -9.31 10.39 10.62
CA ILE A 159 -8.65 9.11 10.28
C ILE A 159 -7.13 9.25 10.37
N LEU A 160 -6.57 10.29 9.77
CA LEU A 160 -5.13 10.52 9.74
C LEU A 160 -4.58 11.06 11.06
N ALA A 161 -5.41 11.57 11.96
CA ALA A 161 -5.01 11.96 13.31
C ALA A 161 -4.80 10.75 14.24
N VAL A 162 -5.32 9.57 13.89
CA VAL A 162 -5.20 8.37 14.72
C VAL A 162 -3.71 8.01 14.92
N ASP A 163 -3.32 7.86 16.20
CA ASP A 163 -1.96 7.42 16.52
C ASP A 163 -1.72 6.01 16.03
N GLY A 164 -0.59 5.81 15.34
CA GLY A 164 -0.24 4.51 14.77
C GLY A 164 -0.61 4.33 13.31
N VAL A 165 -1.47 5.16 12.75
CA VAL A 165 -1.61 5.31 11.29
C VAL A 165 -0.36 6.02 10.78
N ASP A 166 0.37 5.41 9.85
CA ASP A 166 1.55 6.02 9.21
C ASP A 166 1.15 6.95 8.05
N GLY A 167 0.02 6.69 7.43
CA GLY A 167 -0.51 7.48 6.32
C GLY A 167 -1.73 6.86 5.67
N CYS A 168 -2.13 7.44 4.55
CA CYS A 168 -3.20 6.90 3.72
C CYS A 168 -2.67 6.26 2.44
N PHE A 169 -3.55 5.50 1.78
CA PHE A 169 -3.37 5.04 0.41
C PHE A 169 -4.67 5.27 -0.36
N VAL A 170 -4.62 6.07 -1.43
CA VAL A 170 -5.82 6.43 -2.19
C VAL A 170 -6.04 5.42 -3.32
N GLY A 171 -7.28 4.91 -3.44
CA GLY A 171 -7.80 4.15 -4.58
C GLY A 171 -8.62 5.07 -5.49
N PRO A 172 -8.03 5.67 -6.56
CA PRO A 172 -8.75 6.67 -7.37
C PRO A 172 -10.00 6.14 -8.07
N ALA A 173 -10.04 4.85 -8.38
CA ALA A 173 -11.21 4.21 -9.02
C ALA A 173 -12.40 4.19 -8.04
N ASP A 174 -12.20 3.63 -6.85
CA ASP A 174 -13.25 3.50 -5.84
C ASP A 174 -13.69 4.87 -5.32
N LEU A 175 -12.74 5.79 -5.10
CA LEU A 175 -13.06 7.18 -4.75
C LEU A 175 -13.93 7.83 -5.83
N GLY A 176 -13.60 7.62 -7.12
CA GLY A 176 -14.40 8.12 -8.23
C GLY A 176 -15.81 7.54 -8.24
N ILE A 177 -15.95 6.23 -8.09
CA ILE A 177 -17.24 5.55 -8.02
C ILE A 177 -18.07 6.08 -6.86
N SER A 178 -17.47 6.22 -5.68
CA SER A 178 -18.14 6.74 -4.48
C SER A 178 -18.61 8.20 -4.64
N LEU A 179 -17.91 8.98 -5.47
CA LEU A 179 -18.31 10.35 -5.84
C LEU A 179 -19.28 10.40 -7.04
N GLY A 180 -19.74 9.25 -7.56
CA GLY A 180 -20.71 9.15 -8.65
C GLY A 180 -20.12 9.18 -10.07
N HIS A 181 -18.80 8.96 -10.21
CA HIS A 181 -18.12 8.98 -11.50
C HIS A 181 -17.75 7.59 -11.99
N SER A 182 -17.85 7.35 -13.32
CA SER A 182 -17.45 6.08 -13.92
C SER A 182 -15.94 5.90 -13.91
N PRO A 183 -15.43 4.69 -13.59
CA PRO A 183 -14.02 4.36 -13.71
C PRO A 183 -13.53 4.20 -15.16
N ASP A 184 -14.44 4.21 -16.16
CA ASP A 184 -14.11 3.99 -17.58
C ASP A 184 -13.21 5.08 -18.17
N THR A 185 -13.11 6.22 -17.51
CA THR A 185 -12.25 7.34 -17.93
C THR A 185 -10.79 7.18 -17.52
N LEU A 186 -10.46 6.21 -16.68
CA LEU A 186 -9.09 6.01 -16.21
C LEU A 186 -8.11 5.73 -17.35
N PRO A 187 -6.92 6.31 -17.33
CA PRO A 187 -6.26 7.05 -16.24
C PRO A 187 -6.67 8.52 -16.06
N ASN A 188 -7.58 9.04 -16.87
CA ASN A 188 -8.04 10.43 -16.82
C ASN A 188 -9.16 10.53 -15.76
N VAL A 189 -8.80 10.88 -14.55
CA VAL A 189 -9.79 11.06 -13.47
C VAL A 189 -10.63 12.32 -13.70
N HIS A 190 -11.91 12.25 -13.30
CA HIS A 190 -12.80 13.41 -13.32
C HIS A 190 -12.23 14.56 -12.46
N PRO A 191 -12.41 15.86 -12.82
CA PRO A 191 -11.88 16.98 -12.06
C PRO A 191 -12.26 16.99 -10.59
N GLU A 192 -13.46 16.57 -10.22
CA GLU A 192 -13.91 16.44 -8.83
C GLU A 192 -13.11 15.38 -8.07
N VAL A 193 -12.87 14.22 -8.69
CA VAL A 193 -12.03 13.14 -8.11
C VAL A 193 -10.59 13.63 -7.95
N ASP A 194 -10.08 14.39 -8.91
CA ASP A 194 -8.74 14.98 -8.83
C ASP A 194 -8.61 15.99 -7.69
N ALA A 195 -9.64 16.81 -7.47
CA ALA A 195 -9.71 17.73 -6.35
C ALA A 195 -9.78 16.99 -5.00
N ALA A 196 -10.56 15.91 -4.92
CA ALA A 196 -10.62 15.04 -3.75
C ALA A 196 -9.26 14.40 -3.43
N ILE A 197 -8.56 13.87 -4.44
CA ILE A 197 -7.21 13.34 -4.29
C ILE A 197 -6.26 14.42 -3.74
N ALA A 198 -6.31 15.65 -4.27
CA ALA A 198 -5.49 16.75 -3.78
C ALA A 198 -5.82 17.13 -2.32
N ALA A 199 -7.10 17.10 -1.94
CA ALA A 199 -7.53 17.37 -0.57
C ALA A 199 -7.03 16.31 0.43
N ILE A 200 -7.03 15.04 0.05
CA ILE A 200 -6.47 13.95 0.89
C ILE A 200 -4.96 14.16 1.10
N ALA A 201 -4.21 14.53 0.06
CA ALA A 201 -2.78 14.83 0.21
C ALA A 201 -2.53 15.99 1.20
N GLN A 202 -3.37 17.03 1.16
CA GLN A 202 -3.30 18.15 2.10
C GLN A 202 -3.62 17.71 3.53
N ALA A 203 -4.64 16.86 3.72
CA ALA A 203 -4.98 16.30 5.02
C ALA A 203 -3.82 15.46 5.59
N ALA A 204 -3.18 14.63 4.76
CA ALA A 204 -2.02 13.84 5.16
C ALA A 204 -0.86 14.75 5.58
N LYS A 205 -0.54 15.77 4.79
CA LYS A 205 0.49 16.77 5.11
C LYS A 205 0.21 17.51 6.43
N ALA A 206 -1.04 17.94 6.65
CA ALA A 206 -1.43 18.64 7.86
C ALA A 206 -1.27 17.79 9.14
N ASN A 207 -1.40 16.46 9.02
CA ASN A 207 -1.21 15.52 10.12
C ASN A 207 0.22 14.95 10.19
N GLY A 208 1.16 15.38 9.33
CA GLY A 208 2.51 14.83 9.28
C GLY A 208 2.55 13.36 8.85
N LYS A 209 1.59 12.92 8.04
CA LYS A 209 1.41 11.53 7.60
C LYS A 209 1.82 11.34 6.15
N ILE A 210 2.10 10.09 5.77
CA ILE A 210 2.44 9.71 4.40
C ILE A 210 1.18 9.77 3.54
N ALA A 211 1.24 10.49 2.42
CA ALA A 211 0.24 10.40 1.36
C ALA A 211 0.66 9.33 0.36
N GLY A 212 -0.11 8.26 0.26
CA GLY A 212 0.07 7.16 -0.70
C GLY A 212 -1.08 7.10 -1.70
N ILE A 213 -0.81 6.57 -2.92
CA ILE A 213 -1.80 6.48 -4.00
C ILE A 213 -1.41 5.42 -5.04
N HIS A 214 -2.42 4.79 -5.68
CA HIS A 214 -2.23 4.03 -6.90
C HIS A 214 -2.31 4.94 -8.13
N CYS A 215 -1.31 4.84 -9.03
CA CYS A 215 -1.24 5.60 -10.29
C CYS A 215 -1.37 4.68 -11.48
N PHE A 216 -2.19 5.07 -12.45
CA PHE A 216 -2.45 4.26 -13.64
C PHE A 216 -1.45 4.52 -14.78
N SER A 217 -0.66 5.59 -14.70
CA SER A 217 0.35 5.96 -15.69
C SER A 217 1.51 6.72 -15.05
N ILE A 218 2.61 6.85 -15.81
CA ILE A 218 3.78 7.64 -15.40
C ILE A 218 3.42 9.13 -15.24
N ASP A 219 2.60 9.66 -16.13
CA ASP A 219 2.22 11.08 -16.08
C ASP A 219 1.30 11.37 -14.90
N ASP A 220 0.38 10.44 -14.58
CA ASP A 220 -0.40 10.52 -13.34
C ASP A 220 0.52 10.52 -12.13
N ALA A 221 1.49 9.61 -12.07
CA ALA A 221 2.46 9.55 -10.97
C ALA A 221 3.24 10.87 -10.81
N ARG A 222 3.71 11.47 -11.90
CA ARG A 222 4.37 12.79 -11.87
C ARG A 222 3.48 13.89 -11.31
N LYS A 223 2.21 13.90 -11.69
CA LYS A 223 1.20 14.82 -11.17
C LYS A 223 1.01 14.63 -9.67
N ARG A 224 0.90 13.38 -9.20
CA ARG A 224 0.72 13.07 -7.76
C ARG A 224 1.95 13.44 -6.93
N ILE A 225 3.16 13.26 -7.44
CA ILE A 225 4.39 13.75 -6.79
C ILE A 225 4.32 15.26 -6.57
N ALA A 226 3.89 16.02 -7.57
CA ALA A 226 3.73 17.47 -7.47
C ALA A 226 2.65 17.88 -6.44
N GLN A 227 1.62 17.05 -6.23
CA GLN A 227 0.58 17.24 -5.21
C GLN A 227 1.03 16.84 -3.79
N GLY A 228 2.22 16.25 -3.63
CA GLY A 228 2.76 15.89 -2.32
C GLY A 228 2.67 14.41 -1.96
N TYR A 229 2.23 13.56 -2.86
CA TYR A 229 2.27 12.10 -2.66
C TYR A 229 3.71 11.59 -2.59
N ARG A 230 3.98 10.67 -1.64
CA ARG A 230 5.34 10.17 -1.38
C ARG A 230 5.44 8.65 -1.30
N PHE A 231 4.33 7.92 -1.42
CA PHE A 231 4.29 6.46 -1.46
C PHE A 231 3.35 6.01 -2.57
N MET A 232 3.89 5.54 -3.71
CA MET A 232 3.06 5.34 -4.88
C MET A 232 3.31 3.99 -5.54
N THR A 233 2.22 3.28 -5.87
CA THR A 233 2.30 2.20 -6.86
C THR A 233 2.00 2.76 -8.23
N VAL A 234 2.82 2.39 -9.21
CA VAL A 234 2.64 2.82 -10.61
C VAL A 234 2.43 1.58 -11.46
N MET A 235 1.23 1.46 -11.99
CA MET A 235 0.73 0.28 -12.72
C MET A 235 0.76 -1.00 -11.87
N ALA A 236 0.30 -2.09 -12.45
CA ALA A 236 0.45 -3.45 -11.95
C ALA A 236 1.17 -4.28 -13.03
N GLU A 237 1.79 -5.38 -12.63
CA GLU A 237 2.52 -6.26 -13.56
C GLU A 237 1.64 -6.79 -14.69
N THR A 238 0.38 -7.07 -14.42
CA THR A 238 -0.60 -7.49 -15.43
C THR A 238 -0.76 -6.46 -16.56
N ARG A 239 -0.74 -5.17 -16.19
CA ARG A 239 -0.79 -4.07 -17.16
C ARG A 239 0.52 -3.91 -17.91
N MET A 240 1.65 -4.09 -17.24
CA MET A 240 2.99 -4.05 -17.86
C MET A 240 3.14 -5.16 -18.90
N ILE A 241 2.73 -6.39 -18.58
CA ILE A 241 2.76 -7.55 -19.50
C ILE A 241 1.92 -7.26 -20.74
N ARG A 242 0.69 -6.75 -20.57
CA ARG A 242 -0.19 -6.41 -21.69
C ARG A 242 0.36 -5.28 -22.54
N ALA A 243 0.93 -4.25 -21.93
CA ALA A 243 1.53 -3.12 -22.67
C ALA A 243 2.72 -3.60 -23.51
N GLY A 244 3.63 -4.40 -22.94
CA GLY A 244 4.76 -4.97 -23.68
C GLY A 244 4.32 -5.87 -24.83
N ALA A 245 3.31 -6.72 -24.61
CA ALA A 245 2.76 -7.56 -25.67
C ALA A 245 2.12 -6.72 -26.80
N THR A 246 1.41 -5.66 -26.46
CA THR A 246 0.80 -4.75 -27.44
C THR A 246 1.87 -4.01 -28.25
N GLU A 247 2.93 -3.54 -27.61
CA GLU A 247 4.07 -2.88 -28.28
C GLU A 247 4.73 -3.82 -29.31
N VAL A 248 5.05 -5.05 -28.89
CA VAL A 248 5.67 -6.06 -29.79
C VAL A 248 4.77 -6.35 -30.99
N LEU A 249 3.47 -6.60 -30.76
CA LEU A 249 2.53 -6.92 -31.84
C LEU A 249 2.29 -5.72 -32.76
N GLY A 250 2.21 -4.51 -32.19
CA GLY A 250 2.04 -3.29 -32.98
C GLY A 250 3.25 -2.93 -33.86
N ALA A 251 4.47 -3.32 -33.42
CA ALA A 251 5.69 -3.13 -34.19
C ALA A 251 5.86 -4.15 -35.34
N LEU A 252 5.17 -5.31 -35.28
CA LEU A 252 5.32 -6.43 -36.23
C LEU A 252 4.12 -6.61 -37.17
N ARG A 253 3.03 -5.90 -36.96
CA ARG A 253 1.79 -5.95 -37.74
C ARG A 253 1.43 -4.60 -38.33
#